data_d0138413bb39aa96970ba5f9c98458ff
#
_entry.id   d0138413bb39aa96970ba5f9c98458ff
#
_cell.length_a   1.000
_cell.length_b   1.000
_cell.length_c   1.000
_cell.angle_alpha   90.00
_cell.angle_beta   90.00
_cell.angle_gamma   90.00
#
_symmetry.space_group_name_H-M   'P 1'
#
loop_
_entity.id
_entity.type
_entity.pdbx_description
1 polymer ?
#
loop_
_entity_poly.entity_id
_entity_poly.type
_entity_poly.pdbx_seq_one_letter_code
_entity_poly.pdbx_strand_id
1 'polypeptide(L)'
;MTALSHHFRQATDSARDRNSKAVCDRSEQCPSLPQFWLSGLLLSNFRNYETVKLEFEQAPVVLVGANGAGKTNLMEAISLLSPGKGMRRAKTAHLAQIGAAKPDWSVSAALETQDGVMQIGTGVPADSQTGRRIMRREGMTVSQADIATQVSVSWLTPQMDGVFIDSPGARRRFLDRLVIAFDAAHIG
;
A
#
# COMPACT_ATOMS: atom_id res chain seq x y z
N MET A 1 4.58 -25.54 -16.04
CA MET A 1 4.59 -25.09 -14.63
C MET A 1 5.96 -24.53 -14.34
N THR A 2 6.17 -23.27 -14.63
CA THR A 2 7.46 -22.62 -14.43
C THR A 2 7.26 -21.62 -13.31
N ALA A 3 7.83 -21.96 -12.15
CA ALA A 3 7.87 -21.08 -10.99
C ALA A 3 8.67 -19.82 -11.35
N LEU A 4 8.00 -18.69 -11.49
CA LEU A 4 8.63 -17.39 -11.57
C LEU A 4 9.12 -16.99 -10.16
N SER A 5 10.30 -17.48 -9.80
CA SER A 5 11.07 -16.92 -8.70
C SER A 5 11.62 -15.57 -9.19
N HIS A 6 10.83 -14.52 -9.04
CA HIS A 6 11.30 -13.19 -9.39
C HIS A 6 12.25 -12.70 -8.31
N HIS A 7 13.49 -12.50 -8.71
CA HIS A 7 14.49 -11.80 -7.92
C HIS A 7 14.07 -10.33 -7.77
N PHE A 8 13.38 -10.02 -6.68
CA PHE A 8 13.29 -8.67 -6.19
C PHE A 8 14.63 -8.37 -5.49
N ARG A 9 15.48 -7.57 -6.12
CA ARG A 9 16.67 -7.04 -5.45
C ARG A 9 16.26 -5.86 -4.59
N GLN A 10 16.44 -6.01 -3.29
CA GLN A 10 16.57 -4.86 -2.40
C GLN A 10 17.87 -4.12 -2.75
N ALA A 11 17.79 -2.82 -2.87
CA ALA A 11 18.98 -1.99 -3.03
C ALA A 11 19.64 -1.87 -1.66
N THR A 12 20.47 -2.85 -1.30
CA THR A 12 21.34 -2.72 -0.15
C THR A 12 22.63 -2.01 -0.57
N ASP A 13 22.89 -0.90 0.08
CA ASP A 13 24.20 -0.36 0.44
C ASP A 13 25.30 -0.23 -0.63
N SER A 14 25.07 0.56 -1.68
CA SER A 14 26.19 1.16 -2.42
C SER A 14 26.03 2.65 -2.78
N ALA A 15 25.04 3.33 -2.21
CA ALA A 15 24.80 4.76 -2.38
C ALA A 15 25.11 5.60 -1.11
N ARG A 16 25.87 5.05 -0.19
CA ARG A 16 26.42 5.80 0.96
C ARG A 16 27.79 6.37 0.59
N ASP A 17 27.91 7.13 -0.42
CA ASP A 17 28.94 8.19 -0.51
C ASP A 17 28.75 8.98 -1.79
N ARG A 18 28.29 10.16 -1.68
CA ARG A 18 28.68 11.42 -2.33
C ARG A 18 27.50 12.41 -2.38
N ASN A 19 27.65 13.40 -1.50
CA ASN A 19 27.08 14.74 -1.72
C ASN A 19 25.60 14.98 -1.39
N SER A 20 25.20 14.79 -0.15
CA SER A 20 24.06 15.51 0.41
C SER A 20 24.46 16.27 1.67
N LYS A 21 25.28 17.32 1.49
CA LYS A 21 25.27 18.45 2.42
C LYS A 21 24.07 19.34 2.06
N ALA A 22 22.87 18.85 2.24
CA ALA A 22 21.74 19.70 2.50
C ALA A 22 21.98 20.26 3.91
N VAL A 23 22.23 21.56 4.00
CA VAL A 23 22.33 22.31 5.24
C VAL A 23 20.95 22.25 5.91
N CYS A 24 20.75 21.24 6.75
CA CYS A 24 19.66 21.24 7.72
C CYS A 24 20.18 22.00 8.92
N ASP A 25 19.63 23.17 9.18
CA ASP A 25 19.89 23.93 10.39
C ASP A 25 19.50 23.07 11.59
N ARG A 26 20.43 22.88 12.54
CA ARG A 26 20.31 21.94 13.66
C ARG A 26 19.28 22.35 14.74
N SER A 27 18.45 23.34 14.47
CA SER A 27 17.40 23.82 15.37
C SER A 27 15.98 23.34 15.02
N GLU A 28 15.78 22.77 13.82
CA GLU A 28 14.51 22.15 13.47
C GLU A 28 14.60 20.63 13.69
N GLN A 29 13.79 20.12 14.61
CA GLN A 29 13.65 18.70 14.87
C GLN A 29 13.38 17.98 13.55
N CYS A 30 14.35 17.19 13.07
CA CYS A 30 14.10 16.24 11.99
C CYS A 30 12.83 15.46 12.36
N PRO A 31 11.83 15.39 11.47
CA PRO A 31 10.66 14.57 11.73
C PRO A 31 11.14 13.18 12.10
N SER A 32 10.71 12.70 13.26
CA SER A 32 11.00 11.33 13.70
C SER A 32 10.62 10.37 12.58
N LEU A 33 11.46 9.37 12.31
CA LEU A 33 11.14 8.29 11.38
C LEU A 33 9.73 7.77 11.69
N PRO A 34 8.96 7.35 10.67
CA PRO A 34 7.62 6.84 10.90
C PRO A 34 7.66 5.78 11.99
N GLN A 35 6.72 5.86 12.92
CA GLN A 35 6.65 4.99 14.08
C GLN A 35 6.35 3.53 13.72
N PHE A 36 6.11 3.25 12.45
CA PHE A 36 5.89 1.91 11.93
C PHE A 36 6.35 1.78 10.48
N TRP A 37 6.68 0.54 10.06
CA TRP A 37 6.98 0.23 8.66
C TRP A 37 6.36 -1.11 8.26
N LEU A 38 6.20 -1.30 6.96
CA LEU A 38 5.74 -2.56 6.38
C LEU A 38 6.88 -3.58 6.42
N SER A 39 6.80 -4.61 7.28
CA SER A 39 7.80 -5.68 7.37
C SER A 39 7.45 -6.89 6.51
N GLY A 40 6.16 -7.13 6.24
CA GLY A 40 5.72 -8.24 5.43
C GLY A 40 4.48 -7.93 4.59
N LEU A 41 4.41 -8.54 3.41
CA LEU A 41 3.25 -8.43 2.52
C LEU A 41 2.96 -9.80 1.89
N LEU A 42 1.73 -10.23 1.99
CA LEU A 42 1.22 -11.46 1.38
C LEU A 42 0.03 -11.11 0.48
N LEU A 43 0.12 -11.51 -0.77
CA LEU A 43 -0.97 -11.42 -1.75
C LEU A 43 -1.43 -12.82 -2.10
N SER A 44 -2.74 -13.02 -2.23
CA SER A 44 -3.34 -14.25 -2.75
C SER A 44 -4.44 -13.91 -3.74
N ASN A 45 -4.42 -14.55 -4.91
CA ASN A 45 -5.37 -14.38 -6.01
C ASN A 45 -5.57 -12.90 -6.40
N PHE A 46 -4.52 -12.09 -6.37
CA PHE A 46 -4.61 -10.65 -6.58
C PHE A 46 -4.00 -10.25 -7.92
N ARG A 47 -4.82 -9.74 -8.84
CA ARG A 47 -4.41 -9.26 -10.17
C ARG A 47 -3.68 -10.35 -10.97
N ASN A 48 -2.36 -10.20 -11.16
CA ASN A 48 -1.48 -11.17 -11.83
C ASN A 48 -0.77 -12.10 -10.85
N TYR A 49 -1.03 -11.98 -9.56
CA TYR A 49 -0.38 -12.78 -8.53
C TYR A 49 -1.32 -13.89 -8.05
N GLU A 50 -0.90 -15.13 -8.18
CA GLU A 50 -1.54 -16.27 -7.54
C GLU A 50 -1.24 -16.25 -6.04
N THR A 51 0.05 -16.26 -5.69
CA THR A 51 0.53 -16.05 -4.33
C THR A 51 1.88 -15.38 -4.37
N VAL A 52 2.05 -14.34 -3.59
CA VAL A 52 3.33 -13.65 -3.42
C VAL A 52 3.51 -13.30 -1.95
N LYS A 53 4.64 -13.69 -1.37
CA LYS A 53 5.10 -13.26 -0.04
C LYS A 53 6.36 -12.43 -0.21
N LEU A 54 6.35 -11.25 0.39
CA LEU A 54 7.48 -10.32 0.41
C LEU A 54 7.79 -9.96 1.86
N GLU A 55 9.06 -9.82 2.15
CA GLU A 55 9.58 -9.35 3.44
C GLU A 55 10.42 -8.11 3.18
N PHE A 56 10.32 -7.12 4.05
CA PHE A 56 10.97 -5.83 3.91
C PHE A 56 11.73 -5.49 5.19
N GLU A 57 12.82 -4.79 5.02
CA GLU A 57 13.55 -4.14 6.11
C GLU A 57 13.06 -2.70 6.28
N GLN A 58 13.41 -2.05 7.38
CA GLN A 58 13.12 -0.65 7.63
C GLN A 58 14.01 0.25 6.74
N ALA A 59 13.73 0.23 5.45
CA ALA A 59 14.47 0.97 4.45
C ALA A 59 13.56 1.36 3.26
N PRO A 60 13.94 2.37 2.48
CA PRO A 60 13.27 2.65 1.21
C PRO A 60 13.33 1.45 0.26
N VAL A 61 12.20 1.10 -0.35
CA VAL A 61 12.07 -0.03 -1.27
C VAL A 61 11.91 0.47 -2.69
N VAL A 62 12.74 -0.03 -3.61
CA VAL A 62 12.65 0.26 -5.04
C VAL A 62 12.23 -0.99 -5.79
N LEU A 63 11.09 -0.93 -6.48
CA LEU A 63 10.58 -2.02 -7.30
C LEU A 63 11.11 -1.88 -8.73
N VAL A 64 11.95 -2.81 -9.16
CA VAL A 64 12.51 -2.86 -10.51
C VAL A 64 12.03 -4.09 -11.27
N GLY A 65 11.93 -4.01 -12.58
CA GLY A 65 11.52 -5.12 -13.43
C GLY A 65 10.89 -4.64 -14.74
N ALA A 66 10.63 -5.57 -15.66
CA ALA A 66 10.04 -5.30 -16.97
C ALA A 66 8.64 -4.67 -16.86
N ASN A 67 8.19 -4.01 -17.93
CA ASN A 67 6.82 -3.54 -18.03
C ASN A 67 5.87 -4.74 -17.99
N GLY A 68 4.76 -4.63 -17.26
CA GLY A 68 3.84 -5.74 -17.05
C GLY A 68 4.20 -6.72 -15.93
N ALA A 69 5.39 -6.64 -15.32
CA ALA A 69 5.83 -7.54 -14.24
C ALA A 69 4.99 -7.46 -12.95
N GLY A 70 4.03 -6.52 -12.85
CA GLY A 70 3.14 -6.43 -11.69
C GLY A 70 3.52 -5.33 -10.69
N LYS A 71 4.61 -4.59 -10.87
CA LYS A 71 5.04 -3.52 -9.93
C LYS A 71 3.90 -2.61 -9.47
N THR A 72 3.10 -2.13 -10.41
CA THR A 72 1.95 -1.26 -10.09
C THR A 72 0.83 -2.03 -9.37
N ASN A 73 0.67 -3.33 -9.62
CA ASN A 73 -0.29 -4.16 -8.91
C ASN A 73 0.11 -4.36 -7.45
N LEU A 74 1.42 -4.45 -7.17
CA LEU A 74 1.94 -4.49 -5.81
C LEU A 74 1.68 -3.17 -5.06
N MET A 75 1.95 -2.03 -5.69
CA MET A 75 1.62 -0.72 -5.11
C MET A 75 0.11 -0.54 -4.90
N GLU A 76 -0.71 -1.04 -5.82
CA GLU A 76 -2.16 -1.05 -5.67
C GLU A 76 -2.60 -1.89 -4.46
N ALA A 77 -2.00 -3.07 -4.27
CA ALA A 77 -2.27 -3.92 -3.10
C ALA A 77 -1.98 -3.18 -1.79
N ILE A 78 -0.81 -2.54 -1.68
CA ILE A 78 -0.43 -1.75 -0.51
C ILE A 78 -1.45 -0.60 -0.29
N SER A 79 -1.87 0.09 -1.35
CA SER A 79 -2.84 1.19 -1.25
C SER A 79 -4.22 0.74 -0.74
N LEU A 80 -4.56 -0.54 -0.84
CA LEU A 80 -5.81 -1.12 -0.33
C LEU A 80 -5.75 -1.42 1.16
N LEU A 81 -4.60 -1.38 1.80
CA LEU A 81 -4.49 -1.57 3.25
C LEU A 81 -5.04 -0.38 4.05
N SER A 82 -5.21 0.77 3.42
CA SER A 82 -5.94 1.91 3.97
C SER A 82 -7.40 1.92 3.50
N PRO A 83 -8.28 2.70 4.17
CA PRO A 83 -9.65 2.87 3.75
C PRO A 83 -9.81 3.40 2.32
N GLY A 84 -10.94 3.09 1.70
CA GLY A 84 -11.26 3.58 0.36
C GLY A 84 -10.99 2.55 -0.75
N LYS A 85 -10.94 3.04 -2.00
CA LYS A 85 -10.89 2.21 -3.22
C LYS A 85 -9.48 1.95 -3.73
N GLY A 86 -8.45 2.32 -2.96
CA GLY A 86 -7.05 2.19 -3.36
C GLY A 86 -6.64 3.11 -4.51
N MET A 87 -5.41 2.96 -4.97
CA MET A 87 -4.73 3.85 -5.91
C MET A 87 -5.45 3.97 -7.27
N ARG A 88 -5.93 2.85 -7.82
CA ARG A 88 -6.59 2.81 -9.14
C ARG A 88 -8.11 2.91 -9.08
N ARG A 89 -8.71 2.91 -7.88
CA ARG A 89 -10.18 2.95 -7.68
C ARG A 89 -10.93 1.85 -8.44
N ALA A 90 -10.30 0.70 -8.60
CA ALA A 90 -10.87 -0.44 -9.32
C ALA A 90 -12.11 -1.00 -8.60
N LYS A 91 -13.02 -1.59 -9.37
CA LYS A 91 -14.11 -2.38 -8.79
C LYS A 91 -13.52 -3.60 -8.10
N THR A 92 -14.09 -3.99 -6.96
CA THR A 92 -13.61 -5.11 -6.13
C THR A 92 -13.46 -6.42 -6.91
N ALA A 93 -14.41 -6.72 -7.79
CA ALA A 93 -14.35 -7.90 -8.64
C ALA A 93 -13.17 -7.91 -9.64
N HIS A 94 -12.63 -6.75 -9.99
CA HIS A 94 -11.49 -6.63 -10.90
C HIS A 94 -10.14 -6.76 -10.19
N LEU A 95 -10.13 -6.89 -8.87
CA LEU A 95 -8.92 -7.06 -8.06
C LEU A 95 -8.52 -8.54 -7.95
N ALA A 96 -9.48 -9.46 -8.15
CA ALA A 96 -9.20 -10.88 -8.20
C ALA A 96 -8.29 -11.24 -9.38
N GLN A 97 -7.58 -12.35 -9.25
CA GLN A 97 -6.73 -12.88 -10.31
C GLN A 97 -7.55 -13.20 -11.56
N ILE A 98 -7.01 -12.83 -12.72
CA ILE A 98 -7.65 -13.10 -14.01
C ILE A 98 -7.67 -14.62 -14.25
N GLY A 99 -8.87 -15.17 -14.50
CA GLY A 99 -9.04 -16.61 -14.74
C GLY A 99 -9.19 -17.44 -13.47
N ALA A 100 -9.19 -16.84 -12.28
CA ALA A 100 -9.50 -17.56 -11.03
C ALA A 100 -10.94 -18.12 -11.07
N ALA A 101 -11.12 -19.34 -10.57
CA ALA A 101 -12.43 -19.98 -10.50
C ALA A 101 -13.43 -19.25 -9.59
N LYS A 102 -12.91 -18.48 -8.63
CA LYS A 102 -13.69 -17.66 -7.71
C LYS A 102 -13.11 -16.25 -7.65
N PRO A 103 -13.93 -15.23 -7.41
CA PRO A 103 -13.47 -13.84 -7.33
C PRO A 103 -12.89 -13.48 -5.94
N ASP A 104 -12.41 -14.47 -5.19
CA ASP A 104 -11.75 -14.26 -3.90
C ASP A 104 -10.33 -13.75 -4.12
N TRP A 105 -9.90 -12.85 -3.25
CA TRP A 105 -8.55 -12.35 -3.20
C TRP A 105 -8.23 -11.79 -1.83
N SER A 106 -6.97 -11.75 -1.48
CA SER A 106 -6.53 -11.13 -0.24
C SER A 106 -5.20 -10.40 -0.37
N VAL A 107 -5.07 -9.37 0.44
CA VAL A 107 -3.85 -8.63 0.72
C VAL A 107 -3.69 -8.59 2.22
N SER A 108 -2.60 -9.14 2.74
CA SER A 108 -2.24 -9.12 4.15
C SER A 108 -0.89 -8.44 4.34
N ALA A 109 -0.75 -7.68 5.40
CA ALA A 109 0.47 -6.97 5.74
C ALA A 109 0.82 -7.13 7.20
N ALA A 110 2.11 -7.27 7.47
CA ALA A 110 2.71 -7.15 8.79
C ALA A 110 3.32 -5.76 8.91
N LEU A 111 2.92 -5.01 9.92
CA LEU A 111 3.42 -3.68 10.23
C LEU A 111 4.17 -3.75 11.55
N GLU A 112 5.46 -3.45 11.54
CA GLU A 112 6.24 -3.27 12.76
C GLU A 112 5.86 -1.92 13.39
N THR A 113 5.48 -1.95 14.64
CA THR A 113 5.10 -0.76 15.44
C THR A 113 5.93 -0.73 16.72
N GLN A 114 5.82 0.34 17.50
CA GLN A 114 6.48 0.42 18.80
C GLN A 114 5.95 -0.63 19.79
N ASP A 115 4.70 -1.08 19.62
CA ASP A 115 4.04 -2.06 20.49
C ASP A 115 4.18 -3.51 19.99
N GLY A 116 4.92 -3.72 18.90
CA GLY A 116 5.11 -5.01 18.25
C GLY A 116 4.52 -5.09 16.85
N VAL A 117 4.38 -6.31 16.33
CA VAL A 117 3.89 -6.54 14.97
C VAL A 117 2.38 -6.49 14.94
N MET A 118 1.82 -5.61 14.12
CA MET A 118 0.39 -5.55 13.85
C MET A 118 0.07 -6.19 12.49
N GLN A 119 -0.87 -7.13 12.48
CA GLN A 119 -1.36 -7.77 11.26
C GLN A 119 -2.62 -7.08 10.76
N ILE A 120 -2.58 -6.57 9.53
CA ILE A 120 -3.76 -6.03 8.85
C ILE A 120 -3.98 -6.74 7.53
N GLY A 121 -5.23 -6.79 7.10
CA GLY A 121 -5.56 -7.39 5.80
C GLY A 121 -6.83 -6.87 5.21
N THR A 122 -6.98 -7.08 3.91
CA THR A 122 -8.20 -6.76 3.18
C THR A 122 -8.40 -7.75 2.04
N GLY A 123 -9.63 -7.98 1.68
CA GLY A 123 -9.92 -8.92 0.60
C GLY A 123 -11.40 -9.26 0.48
N VAL A 124 -11.69 -10.17 -0.42
CA VAL A 124 -13.01 -10.81 -0.57
C VAL A 124 -12.83 -12.28 -0.17
N PRO A 125 -13.48 -12.73 0.91
CA PRO A 125 -13.42 -14.13 1.33
C PRO A 125 -14.00 -15.08 0.26
N ALA A 126 -13.46 -16.30 0.18
CA ALA A 126 -13.90 -17.33 -0.78
C ALA A 126 -15.36 -17.78 -0.59
N ASP A 127 -15.89 -17.63 0.61
CA ASP A 127 -17.28 -17.92 1.00
C ASP A 127 -18.21 -16.70 0.88
N SER A 128 -17.69 -15.55 0.44
CA SER A 128 -18.48 -14.32 0.32
C SER A 128 -19.53 -14.43 -0.77
N GLN A 129 -20.79 -14.41 -0.40
CA GLN A 129 -21.92 -14.39 -1.36
C GLN A 129 -22.12 -12.99 -1.98
N THR A 130 -21.66 -11.94 -1.34
CA THR A 130 -21.87 -10.56 -1.77
C THR A 130 -20.70 -10.00 -2.59
N GLY A 131 -19.53 -10.66 -2.60
CA GLY A 131 -18.30 -10.14 -3.19
C GLY A 131 -17.82 -8.83 -2.54
N ARG A 132 -18.31 -8.54 -1.33
CA ARG A 132 -17.95 -7.32 -0.60
C ARG A 132 -16.57 -7.46 0.02
N ARG A 133 -15.73 -6.46 -0.21
CA ARG A 133 -14.42 -6.35 0.45
C ARG A 133 -14.59 -6.11 1.95
N ILE A 134 -13.85 -6.86 2.74
CA ILE A 134 -13.75 -6.69 4.21
C ILE A 134 -12.35 -6.24 4.58
N MET A 135 -12.21 -5.69 5.77
CA MET A 135 -10.92 -5.40 6.40
C MET A 135 -10.77 -6.22 7.67
N ARG A 136 -9.56 -6.65 7.96
CA ARG A 136 -9.22 -7.42 9.15
C ARG A 136 -8.02 -6.81 9.86
N ARG A 137 -8.04 -6.92 11.19
CA ARG A 137 -6.90 -6.66 12.07
C ARG A 137 -6.78 -7.81 13.05
N GLU A 138 -5.59 -8.38 13.19
CA GLU A 138 -5.34 -9.55 14.04
C GLU A 138 -6.36 -10.69 13.79
N GLY A 139 -6.71 -10.93 12.52
CA GLY A 139 -7.69 -11.95 12.12
C GLY A 139 -9.17 -11.55 12.30
N MET A 140 -9.48 -10.52 13.06
CA MET A 140 -10.85 -10.05 13.32
C MET A 140 -11.31 -9.06 12.23
N THR A 141 -12.56 -9.17 11.80
CA THR A 141 -13.15 -8.19 10.89
C THR A 141 -13.38 -6.87 11.62
N VAL A 142 -12.91 -5.78 11.03
CA VAL A 142 -13.01 -4.41 11.58
C VAL A 142 -13.61 -3.47 10.54
N SER A 143 -14.09 -2.33 10.98
CA SER A 143 -14.61 -1.30 10.09
C SER A 143 -13.45 -0.56 9.36
N GLN A 144 -13.77 0.10 8.24
CA GLN A 144 -12.78 0.96 7.58
C GLN A 144 -12.39 2.16 8.44
N ALA A 145 -13.32 2.65 9.29
CA ALA A 145 -13.03 3.75 10.21
C ALA A 145 -12.01 3.35 11.27
N ASP A 146 -12.10 2.14 11.81
CA ASP A 146 -11.13 1.64 12.80
C ASP A 146 -9.71 1.53 12.22
N ILE A 147 -9.59 1.12 10.95
CA ILE A 147 -8.29 1.08 10.27
C ILE A 147 -7.78 2.50 9.98
N ALA A 148 -8.66 3.44 9.61
CA ALA A 148 -8.28 4.81 9.29
C ALA A 148 -7.56 5.53 10.43
N THR A 149 -7.90 5.20 11.68
CA THR A 149 -7.25 5.77 12.86
C THR A 149 -5.85 5.24 13.12
N GLN A 150 -5.45 4.14 12.47
CA GLN A 150 -4.20 3.45 12.76
C GLN A 150 -3.26 3.44 11.56
N VAL A 151 -3.80 3.29 10.35
CA VAL A 151 -2.99 3.13 9.13
C VAL A 151 -3.52 4.04 8.05
N SER A 152 -2.63 4.89 7.56
CA SER A 152 -2.85 5.73 6.38
C SER A 152 -1.79 5.42 5.33
N VAL A 153 -2.23 5.28 4.07
CA VAL A 153 -1.33 5.09 2.93
C VAL A 153 -1.54 6.22 1.94
N SER A 154 -0.47 6.95 1.67
CA SER A 154 -0.44 7.98 0.63
C SER A 154 0.36 7.49 -0.58
N TRP A 155 -0.02 7.93 -1.77
CA TRP A 155 0.68 7.57 -3.01
C TRP A 155 0.70 8.73 -3.99
N LEU A 156 1.73 8.73 -4.82
CA LEU A 156 1.83 9.60 -5.99
C LEU A 156 1.84 8.73 -7.25
N THR A 157 1.13 9.18 -8.27
CA THR A 157 1.13 8.55 -9.59
C THR A 157 1.53 9.58 -10.65
N PRO A 158 2.08 9.17 -11.80
CA PRO A 158 2.41 10.10 -12.87
C PRO A 158 1.23 10.98 -13.32
N GLN A 159 0.00 10.45 -13.26
CA GLN A 159 -1.20 11.24 -13.58
C GLN A 159 -1.46 12.38 -12.57
N MET A 160 -0.82 12.36 -11.41
CA MET A 160 -0.94 13.41 -10.40
C MET A 160 0.08 14.53 -10.58
N ASP A 161 1.04 14.39 -11.49
CA ASP A 161 1.99 15.46 -11.82
C ASP A 161 1.26 16.71 -12.36
N GLY A 162 0.14 16.47 -13.08
CA GLY A 162 -0.74 17.51 -13.58
C GLY A 162 -1.69 18.14 -12.55
N VAL A 163 -1.68 17.71 -11.28
CA VAL A 163 -2.68 18.14 -10.28
C VAL A 163 -2.74 19.65 -10.09
N PHE A 164 -1.64 20.37 -10.25
CA PHE A 164 -1.56 21.82 -10.13
C PHE A 164 -2.05 22.56 -11.39
N ILE A 165 -2.05 21.89 -12.54
CA ILE A 165 -2.52 22.41 -13.83
C ILE A 165 -3.97 21.96 -14.09
N ASP A 166 -4.40 20.91 -13.42
CA ASP A 166 -5.68 20.24 -13.57
C ASP A 166 -6.85 21.02 -12.95
N SER A 167 -8.06 20.49 -13.07
CA SER A 167 -9.27 21.13 -12.56
C SER A 167 -9.22 21.38 -11.03
N PRO A 168 -9.95 22.40 -10.51
CA PRO A 168 -10.05 22.62 -9.06
C PRO A 168 -10.51 21.39 -8.28
N GLY A 169 -11.38 20.56 -8.87
CA GLY A 169 -11.84 19.31 -8.26
C GLY A 169 -10.74 18.25 -8.14
N ALA A 170 -9.76 18.21 -9.06
CA ALA A 170 -8.62 17.30 -8.97
C ALA A 170 -7.70 17.72 -7.82
N ARG A 171 -7.40 19.02 -7.70
CA ARG A 171 -6.62 19.59 -6.60
C ARG A 171 -7.27 19.33 -5.24
N ARG A 172 -8.60 19.57 -5.13
CA ARG A 172 -9.33 19.30 -3.90
C ARG A 172 -9.20 17.85 -3.49
N ARG A 173 -9.46 16.88 -4.38
CA ARG A 173 -9.32 15.45 -4.09
C ARG A 173 -7.91 15.04 -3.68
N PHE A 174 -6.88 15.71 -4.20
CA PHE A 174 -5.50 15.48 -3.79
C PHE A 174 -5.26 15.97 -2.36
N LEU A 175 -5.70 17.21 -2.05
CA LEU A 175 -5.59 17.79 -0.71
C LEU A 175 -6.40 17.02 0.32
N ASP A 176 -7.65 16.66 0.02
CA ASP A 176 -8.51 15.86 0.93
C ASP A 176 -7.81 14.57 1.33
N ARG A 177 -7.12 13.90 0.38
CA ARG A 177 -6.37 12.68 0.67
C ARG A 177 -5.17 12.93 1.59
N LEU A 178 -4.45 14.01 1.39
CA LEU A 178 -3.36 14.38 2.30
C LEU A 178 -3.89 14.70 3.69
N VAL A 179 -4.98 15.46 3.78
CA VAL A 179 -5.59 15.80 5.07
C VAL A 179 -6.07 14.55 5.80
N ILE A 180 -6.74 13.62 5.11
CA ILE A 180 -7.19 12.33 5.69
C ILE A 180 -5.99 11.51 6.22
N ALA A 181 -4.81 11.64 5.62
CA ALA A 181 -3.62 10.96 6.12
C ALA A 181 -3.12 11.51 7.47
N PHE A 182 -3.48 12.76 7.82
CA PHE A 182 -3.13 13.40 9.09
C PHE A 182 -4.29 13.43 10.07
N ASP A 183 -5.53 13.50 9.57
CA ASP A 183 -6.75 13.57 10.37
C ASP A 183 -7.83 12.66 9.77
N ALA A 184 -7.99 11.49 10.37
CA ALA A 184 -8.98 10.51 9.95
C ALA A 184 -10.44 10.99 10.13
N ALA A 185 -10.68 11.98 10.97
CA ALA A 185 -12.01 12.57 11.18
C ALA A 185 -12.47 13.46 10.03
N HIS A 186 -11.57 13.84 9.13
CA HIS A 186 -11.88 14.66 7.95
C HIS A 186 -12.70 13.91 6.87
N ILE A 187 -13.02 12.65 7.10
CA ILE A 187 -13.92 11.86 6.24
C ILE A 187 -15.36 12.27 6.57
N GLY A 188 -15.81 13.38 5.99
CA GLY A 188 -17.18 13.87 6.02
C GLY A 188 -17.93 13.57 4.72
#